data_d09aed0eddf241d2ef486e2019560ac2
#
_entry.id   d09aed0eddf241d2ef486e2019560ac2
#
_cell.length_a   1.000
_cell.length_b   1.000
_cell.length_c   1.000
_cell.angle_alpha   90.00
_cell.angle_beta   90.00
_cell.angle_gamma   90.00
#
_symmetry.space_group_name_H-M   'P 1'
#
loop_
_entity.id
_entity.type
_entity.pdbx_description
1 polymer ?
#
loop_
_entity_poly.entity_id
_entity_poly.type
_entity_poly.pdbx_seq_one_letter_code
_entity_poly.pdbx_strand_id
1 'polypeptide(L)'
;MTNSIDLKQLEKRAFRSTYQDGLWDIYYGLITMFLAIFMDRPEEGYSWVNIALMVAGFLLAYVLFRGAKKLITLPRLGQVTFGPIRKARKRTMSIILGVFIALQALLLVFTFLGWLIPQIGKLISQIFPGSNDLLAVSLIGAMIICVSMTVSAHYSDFLRGYYIALLMAVAVFLILFLDRPIYPLIIGVVIVIPGIVLLVRFIRQHPLPSSEENHE
;
A
#
# COMPACT_ATOMS: atom_id res chain seq x y z
N MET A 1 -25.58 6.12 37.85
CA MET A 1 -24.29 5.63 37.28
C MET A 1 -24.07 6.34 35.94
N THR A 2 -23.32 7.42 35.92
CA THR A 2 -22.98 8.17 34.71
C THR A 2 -21.95 7.36 33.95
N ASN A 3 -22.37 6.71 32.84
CA ASN A 3 -21.45 6.10 31.89
C ASN A 3 -20.50 7.19 31.39
N SER A 4 -19.29 7.27 31.95
CA SER A 4 -18.24 8.11 31.40
C SER A 4 -17.95 7.57 29.99
N ILE A 5 -18.39 8.30 28.99
CA ILE A 5 -18.14 7.96 27.59
C ILE A 5 -16.62 8.00 27.40
N ASP A 6 -16.02 6.83 27.18
CA ASP A 6 -14.57 6.76 26.91
C ASP A 6 -14.29 7.36 25.53
N LEU A 7 -13.97 8.66 25.53
CA LEU A 7 -13.65 9.44 24.32
C LEU A 7 -12.56 8.78 23.47
N LYS A 8 -11.60 8.06 24.09
CA LYS A 8 -10.56 7.32 23.37
C LYS A 8 -11.14 6.15 22.58
N GLN A 9 -12.14 5.45 23.11
CA GLN A 9 -12.80 4.36 22.40
C GLN A 9 -13.65 4.89 21.24
N LEU A 10 -14.34 6.00 21.42
CA LEU A 10 -15.11 6.66 20.37
C LEU A 10 -14.20 7.13 19.24
N GLU A 11 -13.10 7.81 19.58
CA GLU A 11 -12.10 8.23 18.59
C GLU A 11 -11.51 7.04 17.82
N LYS A 12 -11.22 5.92 18.51
CA LYS A 12 -10.73 4.69 17.89
C LYS A 12 -11.75 4.08 16.93
N ARG A 13 -13.03 4.06 17.30
CA ARG A 13 -14.13 3.57 16.42
C ARG A 13 -14.29 4.46 15.20
N ALA A 14 -14.33 5.77 15.37
CA ALA A 14 -14.43 6.74 14.28
C ALA A 14 -13.23 6.65 13.33
N PHE A 15 -12.02 6.40 13.85
CA PHE A 15 -10.84 6.21 13.01
C PHE A 15 -10.89 4.90 12.21
N ARG A 16 -11.30 3.80 12.84
CA ARG A 16 -11.47 2.52 12.15
C ARG A 16 -12.53 2.57 11.05
N SER A 17 -13.61 3.33 11.23
CA SER A 17 -14.65 3.47 10.21
C SER A 17 -14.12 4.07 8.90
N THR A 18 -13.08 4.90 8.94
CA THR A 18 -12.45 5.45 7.73
C THR A 18 -11.72 4.41 6.87
N TYR A 19 -11.45 3.21 7.42
CA TYR A 19 -10.84 2.08 6.71
C TYR A 19 -11.84 0.97 6.37
N GLN A 20 -13.11 1.10 6.79
CA GLN A 20 -14.12 0.06 6.58
C GLN A 20 -14.85 0.17 5.24
N ASP A 21 -14.62 1.24 4.49
CA ASP A 21 -15.27 1.51 3.21
C ASP A 21 -14.75 0.66 2.02
N GLY A 22 -13.72 -0.16 2.22
CA GLY A 22 -13.13 -1.01 1.17
C GLY A 22 -12.24 -0.27 0.16
N LEU A 23 -12.20 1.07 0.18
CA LEU A 23 -11.40 1.84 -0.79
C LEU A 23 -9.90 1.60 -0.63
N TRP A 24 -9.42 1.34 0.58
CA TRP A 24 -8.00 0.98 0.81
C TRP A 24 -7.65 -0.37 0.19
N ASP A 25 -8.55 -1.34 0.27
CA ASP A 25 -8.35 -2.66 -0.33
C ASP A 25 -8.27 -2.52 -1.86
N ILE A 26 -9.19 -1.76 -2.48
CA ILE A 26 -9.17 -1.47 -3.91
C ILE A 26 -7.87 -0.75 -4.32
N TYR A 27 -7.45 0.25 -3.55
CA TYR A 27 -6.23 1.02 -3.81
C TYR A 27 -4.98 0.14 -3.82
N TYR A 28 -4.78 -0.68 -2.78
CA TYR A 28 -3.63 -1.57 -2.69
C TYR A 28 -3.68 -2.69 -3.74
N GLY A 29 -4.86 -3.20 -4.05
CA GLY A 29 -5.03 -4.17 -5.12
C GLY A 29 -4.66 -3.61 -6.50
N LEU A 30 -5.09 -2.37 -6.82
CA LEU A 30 -4.70 -1.69 -8.05
C LEU A 30 -3.18 -1.46 -8.12
N ILE A 31 -2.54 -0.99 -7.03
CA ILE A 31 -1.08 -0.86 -6.97
C ILE A 31 -0.41 -2.21 -7.27
N THR A 32 -0.91 -3.30 -6.68
CA THR A 32 -0.37 -4.65 -6.90
C THR A 32 -0.52 -5.06 -8.37
N MET A 33 -1.65 -4.76 -9.00
CA MET A 33 -1.86 -5.05 -10.43
C MET A 33 -0.92 -4.22 -11.32
N PHE A 34 -0.69 -2.95 -11.01
CA PHE A 34 0.21 -2.09 -11.80
C PHE A 34 1.69 -2.50 -11.69
N LEU A 35 2.09 -3.27 -10.67
CA LEU A 35 3.42 -3.88 -10.64
C LEU A 35 3.66 -4.85 -11.79
N ALA A 36 2.60 -5.46 -12.35
CA ALA A 36 2.72 -6.36 -13.49
C ALA A 36 3.29 -5.65 -14.74
N ILE A 37 2.97 -4.36 -14.93
CA ILE A 37 3.44 -3.57 -16.08
C ILE A 37 4.95 -3.37 -16.03
N PHE A 38 5.54 -3.27 -14.83
CA PHE A 38 6.98 -3.10 -14.66
C PHE A 38 7.77 -4.32 -15.13
N MET A 39 7.19 -5.52 -15.00
CA MET A 39 7.85 -6.79 -15.33
C MET A 39 7.54 -7.31 -16.72
N ASP A 40 6.71 -6.60 -17.50
CA ASP A 40 6.54 -6.90 -18.92
C ASP A 40 7.81 -6.47 -19.65
N ARG A 41 8.79 -7.39 -19.69
CA ARG A 41 10.09 -7.16 -20.32
C ARG A 41 10.00 -7.51 -21.81
N PRO A 42 10.18 -6.54 -22.71
CA PRO A 42 10.58 -6.87 -24.07
C PRO A 42 11.97 -7.52 -24.01
N GLU A 43 12.28 -8.40 -24.94
CA GLU A 43 13.56 -9.15 -25.02
C GLU A 43 14.80 -8.23 -24.96
N GLU A 44 14.64 -6.93 -25.19
CA GLU A 44 15.69 -5.89 -25.20
C GLU A 44 15.96 -5.22 -23.80
N GLY A 45 15.28 -5.65 -22.73
CA GLY A 45 15.47 -5.10 -21.38
C GLY A 45 14.37 -4.16 -20.90
N TYR A 46 14.60 -3.44 -19.79
CA TYR A 46 13.62 -2.53 -19.21
C TYR A 46 13.35 -1.33 -20.12
N SER A 47 12.11 -1.16 -20.54
CA SER A 47 11.69 0.02 -21.29
C SER A 47 11.33 1.17 -20.35
N TRP A 48 11.84 2.37 -20.62
CA TRP A 48 11.40 3.59 -19.94
C TRP A 48 9.88 3.81 -20.03
N VAL A 49 9.26 3.29 -21.11
CA VAL A 49 7.81 3.32 -21.31
C VAL A 49 7.09 2.51 -20.24
N ASN A 50 7.57 1.31 -19.92
CA ASN A 50 6.96 0.47 -18.87
C ASN A 50 7.08 1.11 -17.49
N ILE A 51 8.22 1.74 -17.19
CA ILE A 51 8.41 2.50 -15.94
C ILE A 51 7.42 3.69 -15.90
N ALA A 52 7.31 4.45 -16.98
CA ALA A 52 6.39 5.58 -17.05
C ALA A 52 4.92 5.13 -16.93
N LEU A 53 4.53 4.03 -17.57
CA LEU A 53 3.19 3.45 -17.46
C LEU A 53 2.88 2.96 -16.04
N MET A 54 3.83 2.30 -15.37
CA MET A 54 3.68 1.88 -13.98
C MET A 54 3.49 3.09 -13.05
N VAL A 55 4.32 4.12 -13.19
CA VAL A 55 4.20 5.35 -12.41
C VAL A 55 2.87 6.06 -12.69
N ALA A 56 2.46 6.15 -13.95
CA ALA A 56 1.15 6.68 -14.33
C ALA A 56 0.00 5.87 -13.72
N GLY A 57 0.11 4.54 -13.69
CA GLY A 57 -0.85 3.63 -13.05
C GLY A 57 -0.95 3.90 -11.53
N PHE A 58 0.16 4.07 -10.85
CA PHE A 58 0.17 4.41 -9.42
C PHE A 58 -0.46 5.78 -9.14
N LEU A 59 -0.15 6.78 -9.97
CA LEU A 59 -0.77 8.10 -9.86
C LEU A 59 -2.27 8.02 -10.13
N LEU A 60 -2.69 7.27 -11.13
CA LEU A 60 -4.12 7.04 -11.42
C LEU A 60 -4.82 6.37 -10.24
N ALA A 61 -4.25 5.30 -9.69
CA ALA A 61 -4.79 4.64 -8.50
C ALA A 61 -4.93 5.61 -7.32
N TYR A 62 -3.94 6.47 -7.10
CA TYR A 62 -3.98 7.48 -6.05
C TYR A 62 -5.07 8.53 -6.29
N VAL A 63 -5.20 9.04 -7.52
CA VAL A 63 -6.23 10.03 -7.88
C VAL A 63 -7.63 9.43 -7.71
N LEU A 64 -7.85 8.19 -8.21
CA LEU A 64 -9.10 7.47 -8.05
C LEU A 64 -9.43 7.26 -6.56
N PHE A 65 -8.46 6.83 -5.76
CA PHE A 65 -8.62 6.66 -4.32
C PHE A 65 -9.02 7.96 -3.63
N ARG A 66 -8.31 9.07 -3.91
CA ARG A 66 -8.60 10.39 -3.32
C ARG A 66 -9.97 10.91 -3.76
N GLY A 67 -10.29 10.76 -5.04
CA GLY A 67 -11.59 11.12 -5.60
C GLY A 67 -12.73 10.32 -4.95
N ALA A 68 -12.59 9.00 -4.87
CA ALA A 68 -13.58 8.13 -4.24
C ALA A 68 -13.75 8.46 -2.73
N LYS A 69 -12.67 8.72 -2.00
CA LYS A 69 -12.76 9.17 -0.60
C LYS A 69 -13.52 10.48 -0.47
N LYS A 70 -13.27 11.44 -1.36
CA LYS A 70 -13.93 12.76 -1.33
C LYS A 70 -15.40 12.67 -1.73
N LEU A 71 -15.73 11.85 -2.74
CA LEU A 71 -17.09 11.79 -3.31
C LEU A 71 -17.98 10.76 -2.61
N ILE A 72 -17.41 9.67 -2.09
CA ILE A 72 -18.19 8.56 -1.51
C ILE A 72 -18.13 8.58 0.01
N THR A 73 -16.93 8.61 0.61
CA THR A 73 -16.78 8.43 2.06
C THR A 73 -17.08 9.70 2.82
N LEU A 74 -16.54 10.83 2.38
CA LEU A 74 -16.63 12.10 3.10
C LEU A 74 -18.08 12.60 3.27
N PRO A 75 -18.95 12.58 2.24
CA PRO A 75 -20.33 13.03 2.38
C PRO A 75 -21.17 12.16 3.32
N ARG A 76 -20.77 10.87 3.52
CA ARG A 76 -21.51 9.90 4.33
C ARG A 76 -21.05 9.83 5.78
N LEU A 77 -19.75 9.99 6.04
CA LEU A 77 -19.18 9.92 7.39
C LEU A 77 -18.94 11.29 8.03
N GLY A 78 -18.95 12.36 7.25
CA GLY A 78 -18.58 13.69 7.70
C GLY A 78 -17.06 13.85 7.90
N GLN A 79 -16.66 15.06 8.28
CA GLN A 79 -15.26 15.39 8.60
C GLN A 79 -15.02 15.21 10.09
N VAL A 80 -14.16 14.26 10.45
CA VAL A 80 -13.74 14.06 11.84
C VAL A 80 -12.34 14.63 12.04
N THR A 81 -12.20 15.58 12.97
CA THR A 81 -10.88 16.08 13.39
C THR A 81 -10.35 15.21 14.54
N PHE A 82 -9.18 14.59 14.32
CA PHE A 82 -8.57 13.71 15.32
C PHE A 82 -7.68 14.49 16.31
N GLY A 83 -7.65 14.04 17.54
CA GLY A 83 -6.90 14.64 18.64
C GLY A 83 -5.37 14.53 18.49
N PRO A 84 -4.61 15.17 19.42
CA PRO A 84 -3.14 15.26 19.34
C PRO A 84 -2.45 13.89 19.40
N ILE A 85 -3.00 12.92 20.12
CA ILE A 85 -2.44 11.56 20.26
C ILE A 85 -2.39 10.86 18.89
N ARG A 86 -3.46 10.98 18.10
CA ARG A 86 -3.51 10.41 16.74
C ARG A 86 -2.57 11.11 15.77
N LYS A 87 -2.43 12.44 15.89
CA LYS A 87 -1.46 13.19 15.09
C LYS A 87 -0.03 12.74 15.38
N ALA A 88 0.32 12.54 16.66
CA ALA A 88 1.61 12.01 17.07
C ALA A 88 1.86 10.60 16.51
N ARG A 89 0.89 9.68 16.61
CA ARG A 89 0.98 8.32 16.07
C ARG A 89 1.19 8.32 14.55
N LYS A 90 0.44 9.17 13.82
CA LYS A 90 0.62 9.35 12.37
C LYS A 90 2.01 9.89 12.03
N ARG A 91 2.53 10.83 12.81
CA ARG A 91 3.89 11.37 12.65
C ARG A 91 4.94 10.26 12.83
N THR A 92 4.81 9.44 13.88
CA THR A 92 5.72 8.30 14.11
C THR A 92 5.67 7.32 12.95
N MET A 93 4.49 6.96 12.45
CA MET A 93 4.34 6.12 11.27
C MET A 93 5.07 6.72 10.06
N SER A 94 4.87 8.02 9.80
CA SER A 94 5.52 8.70 8.67
C SER A 94 7.05 8.70 8.79
N ILE A 95 7.59 8.85 10.01
CA ILE A 95 9.04 8.78 10.26
C ILE A 95 9.55 7.36 9.98
N ILE A 96 8.90 6.33 10.51
CA ILE A 96 9.30 4.93 10.31
C ILE A 96 9.28 4.59 8.81
N LEU A 97 8.18 4.91 8.11
CA LEU A 97 8.08 4.68 6.66
C LEU A 97 9.12 5.49 5.88
N GLY A 98 9.40 6.73 6.30
CA GLY A 98 10.45 7.56 5.71
C GLY A 98 11.84 6.93 5.84
N VAL A 99 12.16 6.34 7.00
CA VAL A 99 13.41 5.59 7.21
C VAL A 99 13.47 4.36 6.29
N PHE A 100 12.37 3.61 6.15
CA PHE A 100 12.31 2.49 5.21
C PHE A 100 12.53 2.93 3.76
N ILE A 101 11.91 4.01 3.33
CA ILE A 101 12.08 4.57 1.97
C ILE A 101 13.52 5.02 1.76
N ALA A 102 14.12 5.70 2.75
CA ALA A 102 15.51 6.15 2.67
C ALA A 102 16.48 4.96 2.59
N LEU A 103 16.24 3.89 3.36
CA LEU A 103 17.02 2.66 3.28
C LEU A 103 16.92 1.99 1.90
N GLN A 104 15.71 1.91 1.34
CA GLN A 104 15.50 1.37 0.00
C GLN A 104 16.19 2.21 -1.08
N ALA A 105 16.09 3.54 -0.99
CA ALA A 105 16.78 4.44 -1.90
C ALA A 105 18.30 4.29 -1.79
N LEU A 106 18.84 4.13 -0.58
CA LEU A 106 20.25 3.86 -0.35
C LEU A 106 20.71 2.55 -1.02
N LEU A 107 19.94 1.46 -0.84
CA LEU A 107 20.21 0.17 -1.47
C LEU A 107 20.18 0.27 -2.99
N LEU A 108 19.21 1.01 -3.55
CA LEU A 108 19.13 1.26 -4.99
C LEU A 108 20.34 2.04 -5.51
N VAL A 109 20.78 3.08 -4.80
CA VAL A 109 22.01 3.83 -5.14
C VAL A 109 23.23 2.92 -5.08
N PHE A 110 23.36 2.08 -4.06
CA PHE A 110 24.47 1.12 -3.95
C PHE A 110 24.49 0.12 -5.11
N THR A 111 23.33 -0.43 -5.50
CA THR A 111 23.23 -1.33 -6.67
C THR A 111 23.59 -0.62 -7.96
N PHE A 112 23.16 0.62 -8.15
CA PHE A 112 23.49 1.42 -9.31
C PHE A 112 25.00 1.76 -9.37
N LEU A 113 25.60 2.13 -8.24
CA LEU A 113 27.04 2.36 -8.13
C LEU A 113 27.84 1.07 -8.38
N GLY A 114 27.36 -0.08 -7.92
CA GLY A 114 27.97 -1.38 -8.19
C GLY A 114 27.96 -1.75 -9.68
N TRP A 115 26.93 -1.34 -10.41
CA TRP A 115 26.87 -1.49 -11.86
C TRP A 115 27.83 -0.51 -12.57
N LEU A 116 27.95 0.72 -12.08
CA LEU A 116 28.80 1.77 -12.69
C LEU A 116 30.30 1.57 -12.35
N ILE A 117 30.60 1.08 -11.14
CA ILE A 117 31.96 0.95 -10.62
C ILE A 117 32.24 -0.53 -10.30
N PRO A 118 33.03 -1.26 -11.13
CA PRO A 118 33.27 -2.68 -10.99
C PRO A 118 33.83 -3.12 -9.62
N GLN A 119 34.59 -2.25 -8.95
CA GLN A 119 35.14 -2.52 -7.62
C GLN A 119 34.05 -2.61 -6.55
N ILE A 120 33.01 -1.74 -6.64
CA ILE A 120 31.84 -1.77 -5.76
C ILE A 120 31.00 -3.00 -6.08
N GLY A 121 30.82 -3.35 -7.35
CA GLY A 121 30.14 -4.57 -7.78
C GLY A 121 30.78 -5.83 -7.19
N LYS A 122 32.11 -5.93 -7.18
CA LYS A 122 32.84 -7.03 -6.52
C LYS A 122 32.63 -7.07 -5.01
N LEU A 123 32.60 -5.91 -4.35
CA LEU A 123 32.33 -5.83 -2.91
C LEU A 123 30.91 -6.31 -2.60
N ILE A 124 29.92 -5.89 -3.39
CA ILE A 124 28.52 -6.32 -3.23
C ILE A 124 28.42 -7.83 -3.42
N SER A 125 29.07 -8.42 -4.43
CA SER A 125 29.06 -9.87 -4.66
C SER A 125 29.78 -10.67 -3.57
N GLN A 126 30.72 -10.05 -2.83
CA GLN A 126 31.34 -10.66 -1.66
C GLN A 126 30.43 -10.64 -0.42
N ILE A 127 29.63 -9.58 -0.26
CA ILE A 127 28.69 -9.44 0.86
C ILE A 127 27.47 -10.35 0.65
N PHE A 128 27.08 -10.56 -0.62
CA PHE A 128 25.98 -11.44 -1.02
C PHE A 128 26.50 -12.56 -1.94
N PRO A 129 27.33 -13.49 -1.43
CA PRO A 129 27.82 -14.60 -2.23
C PRO A 129 26.66 -15.58 -2.47
N GLY A 130 26.27 -15.79 -3.72
CA GLY A 130 25.26 -16.79 -3.91
C GLY A 130 24.97 -17.21 -5.33
N SER A 131 24.89 -18.49 -5.50
CA SER A 131 24.32 -19.20 -6.64
C SER A 131 22.79 -19.07 -6.73
N ASN A 132 22.13 -18.41 -5.76
CA ASN A 132 20.68 -18.19 -5.66
C ASN A 132 20.34 -16.71 -5.43
N ASP A 133 21.05 -15.81 -6.07
CA ASP A 133 20.86 -14.36 -5.93
C ASP A 133 19.40 -13.93 -6.18
N LEU A 134 18.74 -14.60 -7.12
CA LEU A 134 17.34 -14.32 -7.46
C LEU A 134 16.39 -14.62 -6.29
N LEU A 135 16.59 -15.76 -5.61
CA LEU A 135 15.79 -16.12 -4.44
C LEU A 135 16.03 -15.16 -3.27
N ALA A 136 17.30 -14.81 -3.00
CA ALA A 136 17.65 -13.88 -1.94
C ALA A 136 17.06 -12.49 -2.22
N VAL A 137 17.20 -11.96 -3.44
CA VAL A 137 16.63 -10.68 -3.85
C VAL A 137 15.10 -10.69 -3.74
N SER A 138 14.46 -11.78 -4.17
CA SER A 138 12.99 -11.92 -4.09
C SER A 138 12.50 -11.94 -2.65
N LEU A 139 13.19 -12.66 -1.76
CA LEU A 139 12.87 -12.72 -0.33
C LEU A 139 13.07 -11.35 0.34
N ILE A 140 14.18 -10.66 0.07
CA ILE A 140 14.46 -9.34 0.62
C ILE A 140 13.38 -8.35 0.16
N GLY A 141 13.05 -8.32 -1.12
CA GLY A 141 12.01 -7.47 -1.68
C GLY A 141 10.64 -7.72 -1.03
N ALA A 142 10.26 -9.00 -0.90
CA ALA A 142 9.02 -9.40 -0.24
C ALA A 142 9.00 -9.00 1.25
N MET A 143 10.10 -9.20 1.98
CA MET A 143 10.22 -8.80 3.39
C MET A 143 10.08 -7.29 3.57
N ILE A 144 10.72 -6.49 2.72
CA ILE A 144 10.63 -5.03 2.78
C ILE A 144 9.17 -4.59 2.62
N ILE A 145 8.46 -5.11 1.63
CA ILE A 145 7.04 -4.80 1.42
C ILE A 145 6.19 -5.29 2.60
N CYS A 146 6.41 -6.53 3.05
CA CYS A 146 5.67 -7.10 4.18
C CYS A 146 5.81 -6.23 5.44
N VAL A 147 7.04 -5.87 5.81
CA VAL A 147 7.30 -5.08 7.02
C VAL A 147 6.74 -3.67 6.90
N SER A 148 6.98 -2.97 5.78
CA SER A 148 6.51 -1.61 5.58
C SER A 148 4.98 -1.51 5.59
N MET A 149 4.30 -2.47 4.94
CA MET A 149 2.83 -2.53 4.91
C MET A 149 2.24 -2.97 6.26
N THR A 150 2.90 -3.89 6.97
CA THR A 150 2.50 -4.31 8.32
C THR A 150 2.61 -3.14 9.32
N VAL A 151 3.70 -2.37 9.26
CA VAL A 151 3.86 -1.15 10.05
C VAL A 151 2.73 -0.16 9.75
N SER A 152 2.46 0.09 8.45
CA SER A 152 1.35 0.96 8.04
C SER A 152 0.00 0.49 8.58
N ALA A 153 -0.29 -0.82 8.48
CA ALA A 153 -1.52 -1.43 8.99
C ALA A 153 -1.65 -1.29 10.52
N HIS A 154 -0.54 -1.51 11.25
CA HIS A 154 -0.50 -1.41 12.71
C HIS A 154 -0.80 0.02 13.20
N TYR A 155 -0.10 1.01 12.64
CA TYR A 155 -0.29 2.41 13.05
C TYR A 155 -1.64 2.99 12.61
N SER A 156 -2.21 2.44 11.54
CA SER A 156 -3.53 2.82 11.02
C SER A 156 -4.69 2.07 11.67
N ASP A 157 -4.44 1.15 12.62
CA ASP A 157 -5.46 0.25 13.20
C ASP A 157 -6.27 -0.50 12.13
N PHE A 158 -5.62 -0.82 10.98
CA PHE A 158 -6.25 -1.42 9.81
C PHE A 158 -6.01 -2.93 9.78
N LEU A 159 -6.90 -3.72 10.40
CA LEU A 159 -6.72 -5.16 10.55
C LEU A 159 -6.55 -5.91 9.22
N ARG A 160 -7.32 -5.55 8.20
CA ARG A 160 -7.20 -6.15 6.86
C ARG A 160 -5.88 -5.80 6.17
N GLY A 161 -5.23 -4.73 6.62
CA GLY A 161 -3.91 -4.35 6.13
C GLY A 161 -2.85 -5.42 6.32
N TYR A 162 -2.95 -6.27 7.36
CA TYR A 162 -2.01 -7.38 7.56
C TYR A 162 -2.16 -8.46 6.47
N TYR A 163 -3.40 -8.80 6.13
CA TYR A 163 -3.70 -9.70 5.04
C TYR A 163 -3.22 -9.14 3.69
N ILE A 164 -3.48 -7.86 3.44
CA ILE A 164 -3.01 -7.18 2.23
C ILE A 164 -1.48 -7.14 2.19
N ALA A 165 -0.81 -6.85 3.32
CA ALA A 165 0.64 -6.84 3.43
C ALA A 165 1.25 -8.20 3.03
N LEU A 166 0.67 -9.31 3.52
CA LEU A 166 1.10 -10.65 3.16
C LEU A 166 0.91 -10.93 1.66
N LEU A 167 -0.27 -10.62 1.12
CA LEU A 167 -0.55 -10.84 -0.30
C LEU A 167 0.35 -10.00 -1.22
N MET A 168 0.60 -8.73 -0.87
CA MET A 168 1.53 -7.89 -1.63
C MET A 168 2.96 -8.40 -1.55
N ALA A 169 3.40 -8.90 -0.40
CA ALA A 169 4.72 -9.51 -0.25
C ALA A 169 4.85 -10.77 -1.12
N VAL A 170 3.82 -11.63 -1.14
CA VAL A 170 3.78 -12.81 -2.01
C VAL A 170 3.78 -12.39 -3.49
N ALA A 171 3.04 -11.35 -3.87
CA ALA A 171 3.05 -10.82 -5.24
C ALA A 171 4.44 -10.38 -5.67
N VAL A 172 5.14 -9.61 -4.79
CA VAL A 172 6.51 -9.16 -5.07
C VAL A 172 7.50 -10.32 -5.10
N PHE A 173 7.36 -11.28 -4.20
CA PHE A 173 8.19 -12.50 -4.24
C PHE A 173 8.02 -13.25 -5.56
N LEU A 174 6.79 -13.54 -5.94
CA LEU A 174 6.50 -14.35 -7.13
C LEU A 174 6.90 -13.63 -8.43
N ILE A 175 6.70 -12.31 -8.52
CA ILE A 175 7.08 -11.56 -9.71
C ILE A 175 8.60 -11.52 -9.86
N LEU A 176 9.35 -11.33 -8.77
CA LEU A 176 10.82 -11.30 -8.81
C LEU A 176 11.42 -12.70 -9.01
N PHE A 177 10.83 -13.75 -8.42
CA PHE A 177 11.37 -15.10 -8.47
C PHE A 177 10.99 -15.85 -9.75
N LEU A 178 9.74 -15.72 -10.21
CA LEU A 178 9.23 -16.45 -11.37
C LEU A 178 9.25 -15.61 -12.66
N ASP A 179 9.52 -14.30 -12.54
CA ASP A 179 9.56 -13.35 -13.67
C ASP A 179 8.30 -13.40 -14.57
N ARG A 180 7.11 -13.49 -13.92
CA ARG A 180 5.83 -13.60 -14.61
C ARG A 180 4.86 -12.52 -14.13
N PRO A 181 4.37 -11.63 -15.03
CA PRO A 181 3.47 -10.53 -14.65
C PRO A 181 2.07 -11.00 -14.22
N ILE A 182 1.71 -12.26 -14.50
CA ILE A 182 0.38 -12.80 -14.18
C ILE A 182 0.11 -12.86 -12.66
N TYR A 183 1.14 -13.13 -11.84
CA TYR A 183 0.96 -13.30 -10.40
C TYR A 183 0.48 -12.03 -9.68
N PRO A 184 1.10 -10.85 -9.85
CA PRO A 184 0.58 -9.64 -9.23
C PRO A 184 -0.80 -9.24 -9.76
N LEU A 185 -1.15 -9.59 -11.02
CA LEU A 185 -2.50 -9.38 -11.54
C LEU A 185 -3.52 -10.22 -10.76
N ILE A 186 -3.28 -11.53 -10.61
CA ILE A 186 -4.18 -12.43 -9.89
C ILE A 186 -4.30 -11.99 -8.43
N ILE A 187 -3.18 -11.72 -7.76
CA ILE A 187 -3.17 -11.30 -6.35
C ILE A 187 -3.86 -9.96 -6.17
N GLY A 188 -3.63 -9.00 -7.08
CA GLY A 188 -4.31 -7.72 -7.07
C GLY A 188 -5.83 -7.87 -7.18
N VAL A 189 -6.32 -8.75 -8.06
CA VAL A 189 -7.75 -9.08 -8.16
C VAL A 189 -8.28 -9.68 -6.86
N VAL A 190 -7.55 -10.61 -6.23
CA VAL A 190 -7.90 -11.22 -4.94
C VAL A 190 -8.03 -10.15 -3.83
N ILE A 191 -7.23 -9.07 -3.89
CA ILE A 191 -7.33 -7.94 -2.94
C ILE A 191 -8.50 -7.02 -3.31
N VAL A 192 -8.74 -6.75 -4.60
CA VAL A 192 -9.78 -5.81 -5.07
C VAL A 192 -11.18 -6.34 -4.83
N ILE A 193 -11.45 -7.63 -5.05
CA ILE A 193 -12.79 -8.20 -4.93
C ILE A 193 -13.42 -7.96 -3.54
N PRO A 194 -12.77 -8.31 -2.42
CA PRO A 194 -13.29 -7.98 -1.09
C PRO A 194 -13.48 -6.48 -0.89
N GLY A 195 -12.58 -5.66 -1.43
CA GLY A 195 -12.69 -4.19 -1.39
C GLY A 195 -13.97 -3.68 -2.05
N ILE A 196 -14.32 -4.19 -3.23
CA ILE A 196 -15.55 -3.82 -3.94
C ILE A 196 -16.78 -4.25 -3.14
N VAL A 197 -16.80 -5.48 -2.62
CA VAL A 197 -17.91 -6.00 -1.80
C VAL A 197 -18.13 -5.09 -0.58
N LEU A 198 -17.05 -4.69 0.09
CA LEU A 198 -17.11 -3.81 1.26
C LEU A 198 -17.58 -2.40 0.87
N LEU A 199 -17.14 -1.88 -0.27
CA LEU A 199 -17.58 -0.57 -0.77
C LEU A 199 -19.09 -0.57 -1.05
N VAL A 200 -19.60 -1.58 -1.73
CA VAL A 200 -21.04 -1.72 -1.98
C VAL A 200 -21.83 -1.82 -0.67
N ARG A 201 -21.34 -2.63 0.27
CA ARG A 201 -21.96 -2.74 1.61
C ARG A 201 -21.95 -1.42 2.36
N PHE A 202 -20.82 -0.70 2.33
CA PHE A 202 -20.67 0.61 2.95
C PHE A 202 -21.65 1.63 2.38
N ILE A 203 -21.80 1.72 1.05
CA ILE A 203 -22.74 2.63 0.38
C ILE A 203 -24.19 2.32 0.79
N ARG A 204 -24.55 1.05 0.90
CA ARG A 204 -25.90 0.62 1.31
C ARG A 204 -26.19 0.92 2.79
N GLN A 205 -25.19 0.81 3.65
CA GLN A 205 -25.33 1.05 5.10
C GLN A 205 -25.33 2.53 5.49
N HIS A 206 -24.75 3.39 4.64
CA HIS A 206 -24.61 4.82 4.88
C HIS A 206 -25.21 5.59 3.68
N PRO A 207 -26.55 5.70 3.57
CA PRO A 207 -27.18 6.51 2.54
C PRO A 207 -26.75 7.98 2.69
N LEU A 208 -26.82 8.75 1.60
CA LEU A 208 -26.58 10.18 1.67
C LEU A 208 -27.70 10.82 2.51
N PRO A 209 -27.39 11.84 3.37
CA PRO A 209 -28.42 12.60 4.06
C PRO A 209 -29.37 13.24 3.03
N SER A 210 -30.68 13.08 3.25
CA SER A 210 -31.70 13.69 2.41
C SER A 210 -31.59 15.22 2.54
N SER A 211 -31.73 15.92 1.43
CA SER A 211 -31.65 17.40 1.37
C SER A 211 -32.75 18.12 2.19
N GLU A 212 -33.68 17.39 2.78
CA GLU A 212 -34.79 17.95 3.57
C GLU A 212 -34.40 18.29 5.02
N GLU A 213 -33.31 17.71 5.56
CA GLU A 213 -32.85 17.99 6.94
C GLU A 213 -32.08 19.32 7.13
N ASN A 214 -31.81 20.05 6.08
CA ASN A 214 -31.06 21.33 6.15
C ASN A 214 -31.94 22.58 6.27
N HIS A 215 -33.23 22.46 6.52
CA HIS A 215 -34.18 23.58 6.61
C HIS A 215 -34.90 23.72 7.98
N GLU A 216 -34.39 23.05 9.04
CA GLU A 216 -34.86 23.33 10.42
C GLU A 216 -33.78 24.03 11.26
#